data_fe14c54a78ae8c625044a3ad1de281c7
#
_entry.id   fe14c54a78ae8c625044a3ad1de281c7
#
_cell.length_a   1.000
_cell.length_b   1.000
_cell.length_c   1.000
_cell.angle_alpha   90.00
_cell.angle_beta   90.00
_cell.angle_gamma   90.00
#
_symmetry.space_group_name_H-M   'P 1'
#
loop_
_entity.id
_entity.type
_entity.pdbx_description
1 polymer ?
#
loop_
_entity_poly.entity_id
_entity_poly.type
_entity_poly.pdbx_seq_one_letter_code
_entity_poly.pdbx_strand_id
1 'polypeptide(L)'
;MAAPSAVDRFLHAIETATIPACEAWAGYAMLDATVPNWRLHASGPDAIRAEYERWFADPAHFDELHRYPVDGGTREVIEYTLSWTENGVPHAAHHLHLLTVRNDRIVADLAFCGGRWPAALLAEMEAADA
;
A
#
# COMPACT_ATOMS: atom_id res chain seq x y z
N MET A 1 24.08 9.68 5.65
CA MET A 1 22.98 8.92 5.04
C MET A 1 21.72 9.10 5.90
N ALA A 2 20.61 9.51 5.29
CA ALA A 2 19.38 9.71 6.03
C ALA A 2 18.74 8.37 6.41
N ALA A 3 18.12 8.29 7.59
CA ALA A 3 17.33 7.14 7.99
C ALA A 3 16.10 7.04 7.08
N PRO A 4 15.53 5.82 6.88
CA PRO A 4 14.31 5.66 6.10
C PRO A 4 13.16 6.48 6.70
N SER A 5 12.40 7.17 5.85
CA SER A 5 11.21 7.91 6.26
C SER A 5 10.07 6.94 6.63
N ALA A 6 8.99 7.48 7.21
CA ALA A 6 7.80 6.67 7.48
C ALA A 6 7.25 6.02 6.20
N VAL A 7 7.24 6.76 5.08
CA VAL A 7 6.78 6.23 3.80
C VAL A 7 7.74 5.15 3.28
N ASP A 8 9.05 5.36 3.42
CA ASP A 8 10.05 4.34 3.05
C ASP A 8 9.83 3.06 3.85
N ARG A 9 9.59 3.17 5.16
CA ARG A 9 9.34 2.01 6.02
C ARG A 9 8.08 1.26 5.62
N PHE A 10 7.03 1.99 5.25
CA PHE A 10 5.78 1.39 4.78
C PHE A 10 6.01 0.63 3.47
N LEU A 11 6.65 1.26 2.49
CA LEU A 11 6.95 0.61 1.21
C LEU A 11 7.83 -0.63 1.37
N HIS A 12 8.82 -0.56 2.25
CA HIS A 12 9.67 -1.72 2.56
C HIS A 12 8.88 -2.87 3.19
N ALA A 13 7.95 -2.55 4.10
CA ALA A 13 7.11 -3.56 4.75
C ALA A 13 6.16 -4.26 3.76
N ILE A 14 5.65 -3.52 2.76
CA ILE A 14 4.86 -4.10 1.67
C ILE A 14 5.70 -5.10 0.89
N GLU A 15 6.90 -4.71 0.48
CA GLU A 15 7.79 -5.53 -0.35
C GLU A 15 8.23 -6.81 0.35
N THR A 16 8.47 -6.72 1.65
CA THR A 16 9.02 -7.83 2.45
C THR A 16 7.97 -8.62 3.24
N ALA A 17 6.68 -8.24 3.13
CA ALA A 17 5.59 -8.85 3.91
C ALA A 17 5.83 -8.76 5.42
N THR A 18 6.31 -7.60 5.90
CA THR A 18 6.62 -7.36 7.32
C THR A 18 5.75 -6.28 7.94
N ILE A 19 4.52 -6.11 7.46
CA ILE A 19 3.57 -5.13 8.00
C ILE A 19 3.43 -5.23 9.53
N PRO A 20 3.32 -6.43 10.15
CA PRO A 20 3.19 -6.51 11.61
C PRO A 20 4.32 -5.84 12.40
N ALA A 21 5.51 -5.73 11.83
CA ALA A 21 6.67 -5.09 12.46
C ALA A 21 6.89 -3.65 12.00
N CYS A 22 5.99 -3.10 11.17
CA CYS A 22 6.17 -1.77 10.59
C CYS A 22 5.78 -0.65 11.56
N GLU A 23 6.72 0.25 11.84
CA GLU A 23 6.55 1.38 12.76
C GLU A 23 6.36 2.70 11.98
N ALA A 24 5.47 2.69 10.98
CA ALA A 24 5.26 3.85 10.13
C ALA A 24 4.14 4.79 10.60
N TRP A 25 3.20 4.32 11.42
CA TRP A 25 1.98 5.07 11.78
C TRP A 25 2.04 5.69 13.16
N ALA A 26 1.49 6.92 13.27
CA ALA A 26 1.30 7.59 14.55
C ALA A 26 0.20 6.89 15.36
N GLY A 27 0.22 7.08 16.70
CA GLY A 27 -0.78 6.47 17.58
C GLY A 27 -2.22 6.88 17.25
N TYR A 28 -2.42 8.05 16.66
CA TYR A 28 -3.73 8.56 16.26
C TYR A 28 -3.99 8.48 14.76
N ALA A 29 -3.23 7.67 14.05
CA ALA A 29 -3.35 7.53 12.59
C ALA A 29 -4.73 6.99 12.20
N MET A 30 -5.20 7.43 11.04
CA MET A 30 -6.48 7.00 10.46
C MET A 30 -6.25 6.46 9.07
N LEU A 31 -6.83 5.29 8.77
CA LEU A 31 -6.90 4.72 7.43
C LEU A 31 -8.33 4.85 6.92
N ASP A 32 -8.48 5.37 5.70
CA ASP A 32 -9.71 5.39 4.93
C ASP A 32 -9.41 4.72 3.60
N ALA A 33 -9.85 3.50 3.42
CA ALA A 33 -9.49 2.70 2.25
C ALA A 33 -10.72 2.30 1.44
N THR A 34 -10.63 2.49 0.13
CA THR A 34 -11.62 2.03 -0.83
C THR A 34 -11.03 0.86 -1.60
N VAL A 35 -11.71 -0.27 -1.54
CA VAL A 35 -11.42 -1.47 -2.34
C VAL A 35 -12.63 -1.72 -3.25
N PRO A 36 -12.55 -2.62 -4.22
CA PRO A 36 -13.72 -2.89 -5.06
C PRO A 36 -14.96 -3.23 -4.23
N ASN A 37 -16.03 -2.45 -4.43
CA ASN A 37 -17.35 -2.60 -3.79
C ASN A 37 -17.37 -2.39 -2.27
N TRP A 38 -16.32 -1.83 -1.66
CA TRP A 38 -16.28 -1.66 -0.21
C TRP A 38 -15.42 -0.45 0.18
N ARG A 39 -15.80 0.21 1.27
CA ARG A 39 -15.00 1.26 1.87
C ARG A 39 -14.87 0.95 3.36
N LEU A 40 -13.64 0.94 3.86
CA LEU A 40 -13.35 0.60 5.24
C LEU A 40 -12.56 1.69 5.94
N HIS A 41 -12.62 1.72 7.27
CA HIS A 41 -11.88 2.63 8.11
C HIS A 41 -11.16 1.85 9.20
N ALA A 42 -9.96 2.27 9.56
CA ALA A 42 -9.22 1.73 10.68
C ALA A 42 -8.54 2.86 11.44
N SER A 43 -8.54 2.79 12.77
CA SER A 43 -7.95 3.81 13.62
C SER A 43 -6.86 3.21 14.48
N GLY A 44 -5.68 3.86 14.48
CA GLY A 44 -4.50 3.46 15.23
C GLY A 44 -3.65 2.42 14.53
N PRO A 45 -2.36 2.35 14.94
CA PRO A 45 -1.38 1.49 14.27
C PRO A 45 -1.75 0.00 14.26
N ASP A 46 -2.31 -0.52 15.35
CA ASP A 46 -2.65 -1.94 15.45
C ASP A 46 -3.74 -2.33 14.45
N ALA A 47 -4.81 -1.53 14.37
CA ALA A 47 -5.91 -1.78 13.44
C ALA A 47 -5.45 -1.62 11.99
N ILE A 48 -4.63 -0.61 11.69
CA ILE A 48 -4.08 -0.37 10.36
C ILE A 48 -3.17 -1.51 9.94
N ARG A 49 -2.27 -1.96 10.82
CA ARG A 49 -1.41 -3.10 10.53
C ARG A 49 -2.22 -4.38 10.31
N ALA A 50 -3.25 -4.63 11.11
CA ALA A 50 -4.11 -5.80 10.94
C ALA A 50 -4.80 -5.81 9.56
N GLU A 51 -5.25 -4.64 9.10
CA GLU A 51 -5.86 -4.52 7.77
C GLU A 51 -4.84 -4.74 6.65
N TYR A 52 -3.70 -4.06 6.72
CA TYR A 52 -2.67 -4.17 5.70
C TYR A 52 -1.93 -5.51 5.69
N GLU A 53 -1.89 -6.21 6.80
CA GLU A 53 -1.36 -7.58 6.86
C GLU A 53 -2.12 -8.50 5.90
N ARG A 54 -3.43 -8.28 5.76
CA ARG A 54 -4.25 -9.04 4.80
C ARG A 54 -3.98 -8.64 3.35
N TRP A 55 -3.71 -7.34 3.11
CA TRP A 55 -3.42 -6.85 1.76
C TRP A 55 -2.04 -7.30 1.28
N PHE A 56 -1.08 -7.33 2.19
CA PHE A 56 0.34 -7.53 1.89
C PHE A 56 0.90 -8.74 2.63
N ALA A 57 0.20 -9.87 2.52
CA ALA A 57 0.55 -11.10 3.24
C ALA A 57 1.77 -11.82 2.65
N ASP A 58 2.06 -11.61 1.38
CA ASP A 58 3.15 -12.25 0.66
C ASP A 58 4.21 -11.24 0.24
N PRO A 59 5.49 -11.62 0.21
CA PRO A 59 6.53 -10.76 -0.37
C PRO A 59 6.15 -10.37 -1.79
N ALA A 60 6.45 -9.13 -2.16
CA ALA A 60 5.95 -8.56 -3.39
C ALA A 60 7.02 -7.74 -4.09
N HIS A 61 6.78 -7.44 -5.36
CA HIS A 61 7.64 -6.63 -6.19
C HIS A 61 6.88 -5.41 -6.69
N PHE A 62 7.50 -4.23 -6.60
CA PHE A 62 6.97 -3.04 -7.24
C PHE A 62 7.38 -3.05 -8.72
N ASP A 63 6.43 -3.32 -9.60
CA ASP A 63 6.67 -3.25 -11.05
C ASP A 63 6.74 -1.80 -11.51
N GLU A 64 5.96 -0.94 -10.86
CA GLU A 64 5.99 0.51 -11.01
C GLU A 64 5.82 1.11 -9.63
N LEU A 65 6.54 2.19 -9.35
CA LEU A 65 6.38 2.96 -8.12
C LEU A 65 6.64 4.42 -8.44
N HIS A 66 5.63 5.25 -8.20
CA HIS A 66 5.71 6.70 -8.38
C HIS A 66 5.41 7.38 -7.05
N ARG A 67 6.24 8.37 -6.70
CA ARG A 67 6.12 9.11 -5.44
C ARG A 67 6.06 10.59 -5.76
N TYR A 68 5.04 11.27 -5.24
CA TYR A 68 4.80 12.68 -5.49
C TYR A 68 4.61 13.41 -4.16
N PRO A 69 5.66 14.09 -3.64
CA PRO A 69 5.46 14.93 -2.45
C PRO A 69 4.59 16.13 -2.81
N VAL A 70 3.66 16.47 -1.91
CA VAL A 70 2.77 17.62 -2.05
C VAL A 70 2.80 18.44 -0.77
N ASP A 71 2.34 19.69 -0.85
CA ASP A 71 2.29 20.61 0.29
C ASP A 71 3.62 20.72 1.03
N GLY A 72 4.73 20.85 0.30
CA GLY A 72 6.04 20.98 0.91
C GLY A 72 6.55 19.71 1.59
N GLY A 73 5.98 18.54 1.27
CA GLY A 73 6.39 17.27 1.83
C GLY A 73 5.59 16.83 3.04
N THR A 74 4.57 17.61 3.47
CA THR A 74 3.68 17.19 4.56
C THR A 74 2.71 16.10 4.13
N ARG A 75 2.49 15.97 2.81
CA ARG A 75 1.74 14.87 2.23
C ARG A 75 2.53 14.26 1.08
N GLU A 76 2.24 13.03 0.79
CA GLU A 76 2.85 12.32 -0.34
C GLU A 76 1.81 11.43 -1.00
N VAL A 77 1.72 11.51 -2.33
CA VAL A 77 0.96 10.53 -3.12
C VAL A 77 1.93 9.44 -3.52
N ILE A 78 1.56 8.19 -3.26
CA ILE A 78 2.28 7.04 -3.80
C ILE A 78 1.32 6.27 -4.70
N GLU A 79 1.81 5.88 -5.86
CA GLU A 79 1.07 5.07 -6.82
C GLU A 79 1.98 3.92 -7.24
N TYR A 80 1.46 2.71 -7.22
CA TYR A 80 2.30 1.57 -7.60
C TYR A 80 1.48 0.42 -8.16
N THR A 81 2.15 -0.36 -9.03
CA THR A 81 1.69 -1.69 -9.43
C THR A 81 2.54 -2.69 -8.68
N LEU A 82 1.88 -3.59 -7.98
CA LEU A 82 2.50 -4.61 -7.14
C LEU A 82 2.22 -5.99 -7.72
N SER A 83 3.23 -6.86 -7.74
CA SER A 83 3.06 -8.25 -8.13
C SER A 83 3.61 -9.18 -7.06
N TRP A 84 2.94 -10.31 -6.87
CA TRP A 84 3.33 -11.35 -5.91
C TRP A 84 2.79 -12.70 -6.36
N THR A 85 3.26 -13.75 -5.68
CA THR A 85 2.72 -15.10 -5.88
C THR A 85 1.97 -15.53 -4.63
N GLU A 86 0.75 -15.99 -4.80
CA GLU A 86 -0.11 -16.44 -3.71
C GLU A 86 -0.59 -17.84 -4.04
N ASN A 87 -0.26 -18.81 -3.18
CA ASN A 87 -0.58 -20.22 -3.41
C ASN A 87 -0.14 -20.72 -4.79
N GLY A 88 1.04 -20.29 -5.23
CA GLY A 88 1.61 -20.67 -6.52
C GLY A 88 1.02 -19.94 -7.73
N VAL A 89 0.08 -19.00 -7.52
CA VAL A 89 -0.56 -18.25 -8.59
C VAL A 89 -0.05 -16.82 -8.61
N PRO A 90 0.47 -16.32 -9.76
CA PRO A 90 0.82 -14.91 -9.88
C PRO A 90 -0.39 -13.99 -9.75
N HIS A 91 -0.20 -12.90 -9.02
CA HIS A 91 -1.21 -11.88 -8.79
C HIS A 91 -0.60 -10.50 -8.99
N ALA A 92 -1.45 -9.51 -9.28
CA ALA A 92 -1.05 -8.12 -9.29
C ALA A 92 -2.17 -7.23 -8.73
N ALA A 93 -1.80 -6.02 -8.32
CA ALA A 93 -2.74 -5.00 -7.86
C ALA A 93 -2.17 -3.62 -8.19
N HIS A 94 -3.04 -2.64 -8.32
CA HIS A 94 -2.67 -1.24 -8.55
C HIS A 94 -3.30 -0.40 -7.45
N HIS A 95 -2.46 0.31 -6.70
CA HIS A 95 -2.88 1.08 -5.54
C HIS A 95 -2.46 2.54 -5.68
N LEU A 96 -3.23 3.41 -5.04
CA LEU A 96 -2.87 4.81 -4.85
C LEU A 96 -3.18 5.19 -3.41
N HIS A 97 -2.23 5.86 -2.75
CA HIS A 97 -2.41 6.39 -1.41
C HIS A 97 -2.10 7.87 -1.39
N LEU A 98 -2.92 8.64 -0.68
CA LEU A 98 -2.55 9.98 -0.24
C LEU A 98 -2.20 9.88 1.24
N LEU A 99 -0.93 10.07 1.57
CA LEU A 99 -0.40 9.93 2.92
C LEU A 99 -0.12 11.31 3.51
N THR A 100 -0.62 11.57 4.72
CA THR A 100 -0.24 12.76 5.49
C THR A 100 0.77 12.34 6.54
N VAL A 101 1.88 13.07 6.64
CA VAL A 101 3.01 12.73 7.51
C VAL A 101 3.28 13.87 8.48
N ARG A 102 3.47 13.55 9.76
CA ARG A 102 3.89 14.47 10.81
C ARG A 102 4.88 13.78 11.73
N ASN A 103 5.96 14.47 12.05
CA ASN A 103 7.00 13.95 12.95
C ASN A 103 7.47 12.55 12.52
N ASP A 104 7.67 12.38 11.21
CA ASP A 104 8.10 11.13 10.62
C ASP A 104 7.19 9.94 10.93
N ARG A 105 5.87 10.20 10.98
CA ARG A 105 4.84 9.17 11.11
C ARG A 105 3.66 9.50 10.19
N ILE A 106 3.06 8.46 9.63
CA ILE A 106 1.84 8.61 8.83
C ILE A 106 0.70 8.85 9.80
N VAL A 107 -0.03 9.96 9.64
CA VAL A 107 -1.18 10.31 10.47
C VAL A 107 -2.50 10.10 9.76
N ALA A 108 -2.49 10.09 8.42
CA ALA A 108 -3.68 9.81 7.62
C ALA A 108 -3.26 9.08 6.36
N ASP A 109 -4.03 8.08 5.99
CA ASP A 109 -3.81 7.27 4.80
C ASP A 109 -5.15 7.14 4.08
N LEU A 110 -5.28 7.82 2.94
CA LEU A 110 -6.44 7.69 2.05
C LEU A 110 -5.99 6.77 0.92
N ALA A 111 -6.47 5.53 0.94
CA ALA A 111 -6.01 4.48 0.06
C ALA A 111 -7.08 4.03 -0.92
N PHE A 112 -6.68 3.76 -2.15
CA PHE A 112 -7.53 3.19 -3.19
C PHE A 112 -6.85 1.95 -3.76
N CYS A 113 -7.57 0.82 -3.73
CA CYS A 113 -7.13 -0.44 -4.30
C CYS A 113 -8.02 -0.77 -5.50
N GLY A 114 -7.41 -0.97 -6.67
CA GLY A 114 -8.15 -1.32 -7.89
C GLY A 114 -8.62 -2.78 -7.91
N GLY A 115 -8.16 -3.60 -6.99
CA GLY A 115 -8.49 -5.02 -6.91
C GLY A 115 -7.24 -5.89 -6.83
N ARG A 116 -7.46 -7.18 -6.65
CA ARG A 116 -6.41 -8.19 -6.64
C ARG A 116 -6.64 -9.09 -7.85
N TRP A 117 -5.73 -9.04 -8.79
CA TRP A 117 -5.93 -9.65 -10.10
C TRP A 117 -5.09 -10.93 -10.23
N PRO A 118 -5.72 -12.13 -10.24
CA PRO A 118 -4.97 -13.37 -10.48
C PRO A 118 -4.54 -13.49 -11.95
N ALA A 119 -3.62 -14.38 -12.22
CA ALA A 119 -3.00 -14.55 -13.54
C ALA A 119 -4.03 -14.67 -14.68
N ALA A 120 -5.13 -15.38 -14.46
CA ALA A 120 -6.17 -15.54 -15.49
C ALA A 120 -6.80 -14.19 -15.88
N LEU A 121 -7.08 -13.34 -14.88
CA LEU A 121 -7.64 -12.00 -15.12
C LEU A 121 -6.62 -11.08 -15.77
N LEU A 122 -5.36 -11.16 -15.35
CA LEU A 122 -4.28 -10.39 -15.97
C LEU A 122 -4.13 -10.73 -17.45
N ALA A 123 -4.28 -12.00 -17.81
CA ALA A 123 -4.26 -12.44 -19.22
C ALA A 123 -5.43 -11.85 -20.01
N GLU A 124 -6.61 -11.78 -19.41
CA GLU A 124 -7.78 -11.15 -20.05
C GLU A 124 -7.56 -9.64 -20.28
N MET A 125 -6.99 -8.95 -19.28
CA MET A 125 -6.66 -7.53 -19.40
C MET A 125 -5.64 -7.29 -20.53
N GLU A 126 -4.60 -8.10 -20.59
CA GLU A 126 -3.58 -8.01 -21.63
C GLU A 126 -4.17 -8.24 -23.02
N ALA A 127 -5.05 -9.23 -23.15
CA ALA A 127 -5.74 -9.53 -24.41
C ALA A 127 -6.65 -8.38 -24.85
N ALA A 128 -7.31 -7.71 -23.89
CA ALA A 128 -8.19 -6.58 -24.18
C ALA A 128 -7.41 -5.34 -24.64
N ASP A 129 -6.17 -5.18 -24.19
CA ASP A 129 -5.30 -4.05 -24.55
C ASP A 129 -4.53 -4.26 -25.85
N ALA A 130 -4.59 -5.45 -26.41
CA ALA A 130 -3.87 -5.79 -27.62
C ALA A 130 -4.46 -5.17 -28.90
#